data_4e13924110a1377790e52983d7bc2f5f
#
_entry.id   4e13924110a1377790e52983d7bc2f5f
#
_cell.length_a   1.000
_cell.length_b   1.000
_cell.length_c   1.000
_cell.angle_alpha   90.00
_cell.angle_beta   90.00
_cell.angle_gamma   90.00
#
_symmetry.space_group_name_H-M   'P 1'
#
loop_
_entity.id
_entity.type
_entity.pdbx_description
1 polymer ?
#
loop_
_entity_poly.entity_id
_entity_poly.type
_entity_poly.pdbx_seq_one_letter_code
_entity_poly.pdbx_strand_id
1 'polypeptide(L)'
;MVNPAFAATAQCVSVTPQQIAALFDQWNAALKTGDPQKVVDTYQADAVLLPTVSNKTRYTQEERLDYFRYFLAKKPVGVIDSRTIKIDCNTATDIGTYTFTFADRSSAAARYTFTYAWNGQAWKIATHHSSLMPSS
;
A
#
# COMPACT_ATOMS: atom_id res chain seq x y z
N MET A 1 -3.84 -42.64 -4.61
CA MET A 1 -2.94 -41.95 -4.62
C MET A 1 -3.14 -40.56 -4.24
N VAL A 2 -2.47 -40.13 -3.49
CA VAL A 2 -2.62 -38.92 -3.08
C VAL A 2 -2.35 -37.97 -4.04
N ASN A 3 -3.01 -37.06 -4.01
CA ASN A 3 -2.77 -36.02 -4.83
C ASN A 3 -1.70 -35.17 -4.32
N PRO A 4 -0.64 -35.19 -4.91
CA PRO A 4 0.45 -34.42 -4.44
C PRO A 4 0.26 -32.95 -4.67
N ALA A 5 -0.79 -32.60 -5.26
CA ALA A 5 -0.97 -31.21 -5.51
C ALA A 5 -0.93 -30.43 -4.26
N PHE A 6 -1.38 -31.04 -3.19
CA PHE A 6 -1.28 -30.32 -2.03
C PHE A 6 0.08 -30.37 -1.49
N ALA A 7 0.77 -31.38 -1.71
CA ALA A 7 2.12 -31.39 -1.26
C ALA A 7 2.92 -30.40 -2.04
N ALA A 8 2.48 -30.18 -3.23
CA ALA A 8 3.19 -29.26 -4.06
C ALA A 8 2.86 -27.85 -3.79
N THR A 9 2.16 -27.62 -2.81
CA THR A 9 1.75 -26.33 -2.54
C THR A 9 2.73 -25.24 -2.83
N ALA A 10 2.29 -24.08 -2.81
CA ALA A 10 3.04 -22.93 -3.15
C ALA A 10 4.32 -22.86 -2.35
N GLN A 11 5.38 -22.60 -3.02
CA GLN A 11 6.61 -22.26 -2.37
C GLN A 11 6.55 -20.81 -1.97
N CYS A 12 7.08 -20.51 -0.80
CA CYS A 12 7.14 -19.14 -0.35
C CYS A 12 8.28 -18.42 -1.05
N VAL A 13 8.00 -17.29 -1.66
CA VAL A 13 9.06 -16.47 -2.22
C VAL A 13 9.93 -15.95 -1.08
N SER A 14 11.23 -15.90 -1.33
CA SER A 14 12.14 -15.37 -0.32
C SER A 14 12.14 -13.85 -0.40
N VAL A 15 11.93 -13.20 0.72
CA VAL A 15 11.90 -11.74 0.77
C VAL A 15 12.39 -11.27 2.15
N THR A 16 13.03 -10.13 2.18
CA THR A 16 13.53 -9.54 3.42
C THR A 16 12.64 -8.40 3.88
N PRO A 17 12.68 -8.04 5.17
CA PRO A 17 11.96 -6.86 5.63
C PRO A 17 12.35 -5.59 4.89
N GLN A 18 13.63 -5.44 4.50
CA GLN A 18 14.07 -4.27 3.75
C GLN A 18 13.44 -4.23 2.35
N GLN A 19 13.24 -5.39 1.74
CA GLN A 19 12.58 -5.44 0.43
C GLN A 19 11.10 -5.08 0.54
N ILE A 20 10.44 -5.49 1.62
CA ILE A 20 9.05 -5.08 1.86
C ILE A 20 8.98 -3.57 2.15
N ALA A 21 9.90 -3.05 2.96
CA ALA A 21 9.96 -1.62 3.23
C ALA A 21 10.13 -0.80 1.94
N ALA A 22 10.90 -1.30 0.99
CA ALA A 22 11.13 -0.62 -0.28
C ALA A 22 9.86 -0.49 -1.12
N LEU A 23 8.84 -1.31 -0.87
CA LEU A 23 7.57 -1.20 -1.58
C LEU A 23 6.86 0.12 -1.24
N PHE A 24 6.98 0.59 0.00
CA PHE A 24 6.47 1.91 0.36
C PHE A 24 7.23 2.99 -0.42
N ASP A 25 8.54 2.87 -0.54
CA ASP A 25 9.34 3.86 -1.27
C ASP A 25 8.92 3.93 -2.73
N GLN A 26 8.59 2.79 -3.35
CA GLN A 26 8.07 2.75 -4.71
C GLN A 26 6.72 3.45 -4.82
N TRP A 27 5.82 3.16 -3.87
CA TRP A 27 4.51 3.81 -3.81
C TRP A 27 4.65 5.33 -3.64
N ASN A 28 5.51 5.75 -2.72
CA ASN A 28 5.76 7.16 -2.45
C ASN A 28 6.39 7.86 -3.67
N ALA A 29 7.30 7.19 -4.37
CA ALA A 29 7.85 7.72 -5.61
C ALA A 29 6.78 7.87 -6.69
N ALA A 30 5.84 6.92 -6.76
CA ALA A 30 4.72 7.01 -7.69
C ALA A 30 3.83 8.22 -7.37
N LEU A 31 3.61 8.54 -6.09
CA LEU A 31 2.88 9.75 -5.71
C LEU A 31 3.53 11.00 -6.31
N LYS A 32 4.87 11.06 -6.25
CA LYS A 32 5.60 12.24 -6.70
C LYS A 32 5.53 12.46 -8.19
N THR A 33 5.19 11.43 -8.97
CA THR A 33 5.04 11.58 -10.42
C THR A 33 3.82 12.43 -10.79
N GLY A 34 2.85 12.53 -9.89
CA GLY A 34 1.59 13.21 -10.18
C GLY A 34 0.66 12.39 -11.07
N ASP A 35 1.03 11.17 -11.43
CA ASP A 35 0.26 10.30 -12.33
C ASP A 35 -0.51 9.27 -11.50
N PRO A 36 -1.85 9.38 -11.40
CA PRO A 36 -2.64 8.43 -10.61
C PRO A 36 -2.49 6.99 -11.06
N GLN A 37 -2.30 6.76 -12.36
CA GLN A 37 -2.16 5.39 -12.88
C GLN A 37 -0.92 4.72 -12.31
N LYS A 38 0.19 5.45 -12.15
CA LYS A 38 1.41 4.88 -11.59
C LYS A 38 1.22 4.46 -10.14
N VAL A 39 0.42 5.20 -9.38
CA VAL A 39 0.11 4.83 -8.02
C VAL A 39 -0.80 3.59 -8.00
N VAL A 40 -1.84 3.60 -8.81
CA VAL A 40 -2.79 2.48 -8.88
C VAL A 40 -2.11 1.20 -9.36
N ASP A 41 -1.09 1.30 -10.19
CA ASP A 41 -0.34 0.12 -10.66
C ASP A 41 0.40 -0.61 -9.53
N THR A 42 0.57 0.01 -8.37
CA THR A 42 1.16 -0.67 -7.22
C THR A 42 0.15 -1.54 -6.46
N TYR A 43 -1.14 -1.45 -6.80
CA TYR A 43 -2.22 -2.19 -6.15
C TYR A 43 -2.64 -3.38 -7.02
N GLN A 44 -3.09 -4.45 -6.36
CA GLN A 44 -3.76 -5.55 -7.07
C GLN A 44 -5.07 -5.05 -7.68
N ALA A 45 -5.52 -5.73 -8.73
CA ALA A 45 -6.76 -5.34 -9.41
C ALA A 45 -7.97 -5.33 -8.46
N ASP A 46 -7.99 -6.26 -7.50
CA ASP A 46 -9.07 -6.39 -6.53
C ASP A 46 -8.72 -5.80 -5.16
N ALA A 47 -7.70 -4.96 -5.09
CA ALA A 47 -7.28 -4.38 -3.82
C ALA A 47 -8.38 -3.52 -3.18
N VAL A 48 -8.35 -3.47 -1.86
CA VAL A 48 -9.26 -2.62 -1.11
C VAL A 48 -8.45 -1.48 -0.50
N LEU A 49 -8.89 -0.26 -0.75
CA LEU A 49 -8.26 0.95 -0.20
C LEU A 49 -9.26 1.69 0.68
N LEU A 50 -8.88 1.90 1.93
CA LEU A 50 -9.58 2.82 2.82
C LEU A 50 -8.69 4.07 2.90
N PRO A 51 -9.02 5.12 2.14
CA PRO A 51 -8.06 6.22 1.94
C PRO A 51 -8.06 7.21 3.09
N THR A 52 -6.93 7.92 3.23
CA THR A 52 -6.65 8.81 4.36
C THR A 52 -7.66 9.95 4.49
N VAL A 53 -8.01 10.56 3.39
CA VAL A 53 -8.78 11.82 3.41
C VAL A 53 -10.10 11.69 2.62
N SER A 54 -10.64 10.49 2.57
CA SER A 54 -11.95 10.25 1.98
C SER A 54 -12.65 9.19 2.83
N ASN A 55 -13.95 9.34 3.00
CA ASN A 55 -14.73 8.37 3.77
C ASN A 55 -15.29 7.24 2.90
N LYS A 56 -14.90 7.22 1.62
CA LYS A 56 -15.41 6.19 0.70
C LYS A 56 -14.36 5.13 0.48
N THR A 57 -14.70 3.88 0.80
CA THR A 57 -13.84 2.74 0.51
C THR A 57 -13.74 2.53 -1.00
N ARG A 58 -12.55 2.25 -1.49
CA ARG A 58 -12.28 2.09 -2.93
C ARG A 58 -12.01 0.61 -3.22
N TYR A 59 -12.92 -0.02 -3.97
CA TYR A 59 -12.84 -1.46 -4.26
C TYR A 59 -12.37 -1.76 -5.68
N THR A 60 -12.46 -0.80 -6.58
CA THR A 60 -12.11 -1.03 -7.99
C THR A 60 -10.95 -0.14 -8.41
N GLN A 61 -10.33 -0.52 -9.51
CA GLN A 61 -9.23 0.28 -10.07
C GLN A 61 -9.72 1.70 -10.40
N GLU A 62 -10.91 1.82 -10.98
CA GLU A 62 -11.47 3.13 -11.31
C GLU A 62 -11.67 3.98 -10.05
N GLU A 63 -12.19 3.37 -9.00
CA GLU A 63 -12.39 4.10 -7.75
C GLU A 63 -11.06 4.55 -7.13
N ARG A 64 -10.01 3.72 -7.23
CA ARG A 64 -8.70 4.10 -6.75
C ARG A 64 -8.10 5.22 -7.60
N LEU A 65 -8.26 5.16 -8.93
CA LEU A 65 -7.83 6.24 -9.81
C LEU A 65 -8.50 7.56 -9.43
N ASP A 66 -9.80 7.51 -9.17
CA ASP A 66 -10.56 8.70 -8.79
C ASP A 66 -10.00 9.32 -7.50
N TYR A 67 -9.71 8.48 -6.50
CA TYR A 67 -9.12 8.98 -5.25
C TYR A 67 -7.75 9.61 -5.50
N PHE A 68 -6.89 8.96 -6.26
CA PHE A 68 -5.54 9.47 -6.46
C PHE A 68 -5.49 10.68 -7.37
N ARG A 69 -6.45 10.87 -8.28
CA ARG A 69 -6.58 12.16 -8.99
C ARG A 69 -6.77 13.30 -7.99
N TYR A 70 -7.61 13.08 -6.99
CA TYR A 70 -7.86 14.07 -5.95
C TYR A 70 -6.63 14.24 -5.03
N PHE A 71 -6.08 13.11 -4.56
CA PHE A 71 -5.00 13.16 -3.58
C PHE A 71 -3.72 13.75 -4.16
N LEU A 72 -3.37 13.37 -5.40
CA LEU A 72 -2.14 13.84 -6.02
C LEU A 72 -2.17 15.32 -6.39
N ALA A 73 -3.36 15.90 -6.50
CA ALA A 73 -3.47 17.35 -6.71
C ALA A 73 -2.89 18.12 -5.53
N LYS A 74 -2.83 17.50 -4.35
CA LYS A 74 -2.24 18.13 -3.16
C LYS A 74 -0.73 17.96 -3.10
N LYS A 75 -0.13 17.22 -4.04
CA LYS A 75 1.31 16.91 -4.10
C LYS A 75 1.84 16.31 -2.80
N PRO A 76 1.31 15.17 -2.38
CA PRO A 76 1.69 14.57 -1.12
C PRO A 76 3.10 13.96 -1.17
N VAL A 77 3.80 14.06 -0.05
CA VAL A 77 5.06 13.34 0.17
C VAL A 77 4.91 12.65 1.51
N GLY A 78 5.08 11.33 1.53
CA GLY A 78 4.95 10.56 2.76
C GLY A 78 6.29 10.29 3.40
N VAL A 79 6.29 10.24 4.73
CA VAL A 79 7.45 9.85 5.52
C VAL A 79 6.95 8.87 6.58
N ILE A 80 7.60 7.72 6.67
CA ILE A 80 7.28 6.73 7.70
C ILE A 80 7.79 7.25 9.04
N ASP A 81 6.92 7.28 10.05
CA ASP A 81 7.29 7.67 11.40
C ASP A 81 7.53 6.45 12.27
N SER A 82 6.72 5.42 12.14
CA SER A 82 6.93 4.14 12.83
C SER A 82 6.49 3.01 11.92
N ARG A 83 7.08 1.83 12.13
CA ARG A 83 6.84 0.71 11.21
C ARG A 83 7.09 -0.62 11.90
N THR A 84 6.23 -1.58 11.62
CA THR A 84 6.45 -2.99 11.91
C THR A 84 6.13 -3.78 10.65
N ILE A 85 7.04 -4.65 10.25
CA ILE A 85 6.86 -5.51 9.08
C ILE A 85 6.75 -6.94 9.55
N LYS A 86 5.73 -7.65 9.06
CA LYS A 86 5.56 -9.08 9.29
C LYS A 86 5.47 -9.77 7.95
N ILE A 87 6.22 -10.86 7.81
CA ILE A 87 6.30 -11.62 6.55
C ILE A 87 5.77 -13.02 6.79
N ASP A 88 4.93 -13.47 5.87
CA ASP A 88 4.41 -14.84 5.85
C ASP A 88 4.62 -15.40 4.45
N CYS A 89 4.09 -16.57 4.17
CA CYS A 89 4.25 -17.19 2.85
C CYS A 89 3.52 -16.35 1.80
N ASN A 90 4.28 -15.75 0.90
CA ASN A 90 3.77 -14.95 -0.22
C ASN A 90 2.86 -13.79 0.17
N THR A 91 2.90 -13.38 1.44
CA THR A 91 2.21 -12.20 1.93
C THR A 91 3.07 -11.48 2.94
N ALA A 92 2.86 -10.18 3.08
CA ALA A 92 3.57 -9.38 4.07
C ALA A 92 2.69 -8.22 4.49
N THR A 93 2.92 -7.73 5.71
CA THR A 93 2.21 -6.59 6.25
C THR A 93 3.22 -5.56 6.73
N ASP A 94 2.97 -4.31 6.38
CA ASP A 94 3.74 -3.16 6.87
C ASP A 94 2.74 -2.25 7.57
N ILE A 95 2.87 -2.10 8.89
CA ILE A 95 1.92 -1.33 9.69
C ILE A 95 2.64 -0.32 10.54
N GLY A 96 2.02 0.82 10.74
CA GLY A 96 2.61 1.86 11.56
C GLY A 96 1.93 3.20 11.39
N THR A 97 2.75 4.22 11.44
CA THR A 97 2.30 5.59 11.28
C THR A 97 3.16 6.30 10.24
N TYR A 98 2.58 7.23 9.52
CA TYR A 98 3.30 8.06 8.57
C TYR A 98 2.69 9.47 8.55
N THR A 99 3.42 10.40 7.97
CA THR A 99 2.96 11.78 7.84
C THR A 99 3.09 12.18 6.38
N PHE A 100 2.02 12.71 5.82
CA PHE A 100 2.07 13.34 4.50
C PHE A 100 2.26 14.83 4.66
N THR A 101 3.12 15.40 3.83
CA THR A 101 3.27 16.84 3.69
C THR A 101 2.77 17.23 2.31
N PHE A 102 2.05 18.32 2.20
CA PHE A 102 1.42 18.76 0.97
C PHE A 102 2.05 20.06 0.45
N ALA A 103 1.73 20.42 -0.80
CA ALA A 103 2.31 21.59 -1.44
C ALA A 103 2.03 22.89 -0.69
N ASP A 104 0.90 22.98 0.01
CA ASP A 104 0.55 24.18 0.77
C ASP A 104 1.21 24.19 2.15
N ARG A 105 2.15 23.28 2.42
CA ARG A 105 2.89 23.14 3.68
C ARG A 105 2.05 22.59 4.83
N SER A 106 0.80 22.20 4.60
CA SER A 106 0.04 21.47 5.59
C SER A 106 0.52 20.04 5.66
N SER A 107 0.17 19.35 6.71
CA SER A 107 0.53 17.94 6.88
C SER A 107 -0.63 17.15 7.46
N ALA A 108 -0.57 15.84 7.29
CA ALA A 108 -1.55 14.91 7.84
C ALA A 108 -0.81 13.71 8.42
N ALA A 109 -0.85 13.57 9.73
CA ALA A 109 -0.33 12.39 10.40
C ALA A 109 -1.42 11.31 10.38
N ALA A 110 -1.04 10.08 10.10
CA ALA A 110 -2.00 9.00 9.91
C ALA A 110 -1.45 7.66 10.38
N ARG A 111 -2.37 6.74 10.64
CA ARG A 111 -2.06 5.33 10.85
C ARG A 111 -2.23 4.62 9.52
N TYR A 112 -1.44 3.57 9.29
CA TYR A 112 -1.54 2.83 8.05
C TYR A 112 -1.34 1.34 8.26
N THR A 113 -1.91 0.57 7.33
CA THR A 113 -1.60 -0.83 7.13
C THR A 113 -1.56 -1.08 5.63
N PHE A 114 -0.40 -1.53 5.14
CA PHE A 114 -0.30 -2.10 3.82
C PHE A 114 -0.21 -3.60 3.97
N THR A 115 -1.07 -4.33 3.26
CA THR A 115 -0.91 -5.78 3.11
C THR A 115 -0.47 -6.02 1.67
N TYR A 116 0.63 -6.72 1.50
CA TYR A 116 1.18 -7.04 0.19
C TYR A 116 1.01 -8.52 -0.11
N ALA A 117 0.86 -8.85 -1.36
CA ALA A 117 0.83 -10.24 -1.81
C ALA A 117 1.73 -10.41 -3.03
N TRP A 118 2.39 -11.57 -3.06
CA TRP A 118 3.23 -11.97 -4.19
C TRP A 118 2.35 -12.69 -5.22
N ASN A 119 2.35 -12.19 -6.46
CA ASN A 119 1.48 -12.77 -7.50
C ASN A 119 2.20 -13.72 -8.45
N GLY A 120 3.43 -14.11 -8.09
CA GLY A 120 4.27 -14.93 -8.96
C GLY A 120 5.29 -14.12 -9.73
N GLN A 121 5.13 -12.81 -9.81
CA GLN A 121 6.03 -11.93 -10.53
C GLN A 121 6.42 -10.70 -9.73
N ALA A 122 5.52 -10.17 -8.94
CA ALA A 122 5.75 -8.93 -8.21
C ALA A 122 4.94 -8.90 -6.92
N TRP A 123 5.39 -8.06 -5.99
CA TRP A 123 4.64 -7.74 -4.80
C TRP A 123 3.70 -6.58 -5.11
N LYS A 124 2.42 -6.75 -4.82
CA LYS A 124 1.41 -5.71 -5.02
C LYS A 124 0.62 -5.50 -3.75
N ILE A 125 0.07 -4.32 -3.58
CA ILE A 125 -0.78 -4.01 -2.43
C ILE A 125 -2.11 -4.75 -2.57
N ALA A 126 -2.42 -5.58 -1.59
CA ALA A 126 -3.71 -6.28 -1.54
C ALA A 126 -4.74 -5.46 -0.76
N THR A 127 -4.32 -4.84 0.34
CA THR A 127 -5.16 -3.93 1.11
C THR A 127 -4.32 -2.76 1.59
N HIS A 128 -4.94 -1.61 1.68
CA HIS A 128 -4.29 -0.41 2.23
C HIS A 128 -5.32 0.34 3.06
N HIS A 129 -5.10 0.42 4.34
CA HIS A 129 -5.92 1.22 5.23
C HIS A 129 -5.08 2.38 5.73
N SER A 130 -5.62 3.58 5.59
CA SER A 130 -4.96 4.80 6.04
C SER A 130 -6.00 5.68 6.73
N SER A 131 -5.74 6.11 7.93
CA SER A 131 -6.68 6.94 8.66
C SER A 131 -5.94 8.01 9.43
N LEU A 132 -6.53 9.19 9.51
CA LEU A 132 -5.92 10.28 10.24
C LEU A 132 -5.71 9.90 11.70
N MET A 133 -4.60 10.38 12.26
CA MET A 133 -4.33 10.17 13.66
C MET A 133 -5.43 10.84 14.48
N PRO A 134 -6.02 10.14 15.45
CA PRO A 134 -7.02 10.78 16.29
C PRO A 134 -6.38 11.86 17.15
N SER A 135 -7.13 12.90 17.43
CA SER A 135 -6.70 13.85 18.45
C SER A 135 -6.89 13.19 19.79
N SER A 136 -5.91 13.24 20.63
CA SER A 136 -5.84 12.49 21.89
C SER A 136 -7.07 12.61 22.77
#